data_84f502c63a5894fe0bc55ec2418e5baf
#
_entry.id   84f502c63a5894fe0bc55ec2418e5baf
#
_cell.length_a   1.000
_cell.length_b   1.000
_cell.length_c   1.000
_cell.angle_alpha   90.00
_cell.angle_beta   90.00
_cell.angle_gamma   90.00
#
_symmetry.space_group_name_H-M   'P 1'
#
loop_
_entity.id
_entity.type
_entity.pdbx_description
1 polymer ?
#
loop_
_entity_poly.entity_id
_entity_poly.type
_entity_poly.pdbx_seq_one_letter_code
_entity_poly.pdbx_strand_id
1 'polypeptide(L)'
;MQSLEVDLLLRACPDEEDTIDQIVNLLVDTCSSKRRMLRVAGDDKPAEVVRSRFMKLNADHHIRFVLKCLAESTAPVRNMKQYLLAALYNAPTTMQLYYQNQTNHDLSNRG
;
A
#
# COMPACT_ATOMS: atom_id res chain seq x y z
N MET A 1 5.47 10.51 3.89
CA MET A 1 6.49 9.44 3.75
C MET A 1 7.84 10.09 3.51
N GLN A 2 8.84 9.68 4.24
CA GLN A 2 10.19 10.29 4.15
C GLN A 2 11.11 9.43 3.29
N SER A 3 12.08 10.08 2.63
CA SER A 3 13.08 9.40 1.79
C SER A 3 13.85 8.33 2.57
N LEU A 4 14.14 8.58 3.83
CA LEU A 4 14.86 7.65 4.69
C LEU A 4 14.09 6.33 4.86
N GLU A 5 12.77 6.40 4.99
CA GLU A 5 11.93 5.21 5.11
C GLU A 5 12.00 4.36 3.84
N VAL A 6 12.01 4.99 2.68
CA VAL A 6 12.14 4.30 1.38
C VAL A 6 13.52 3.64 1.27
N ASP A 7 14.57 4.34 1.67
CA ASP A 7 15.93 3.79 1.65
C ASP A 7 16.05 2.55 2.54
N LEU A 8 15.46 2.60 3.73
CA LEU A 8 15.44 1.45 4.64
C LEU A 8 14.69 0.27 4.04
N LEU A 9 13.57 0.55 3.37
CA LEU A 9 12.77 -0.47 2.70
C LEU A 9 13.55 -1.13 1.57
N LEU A 10 14.25 -0.34 0.76
CA LEU A 10 15.07 -0.85 -0.34
C LEU A 10 16.18 -1.76 0.16
N ARG A 11 16.79 -1.41 1.30
CA ARG A 11 17.83 -2.25 1.92
C ARG A 11 17.27 -3.55 2.48
N ALA A 12 16.05 -3.50 3.03
CA ALA A 12 15.40 -4.67 3.60
C ALA A 12 14.86 -5.61 2.52
N CYS A 13 14.48 -5.07 1.36
CA CYS A 13 13.85 -5.83 0.27
C CYS A 13 14.55 -5.55 -1.05
N PRO A 14 15.83 -5.96 -1.22
CA PRO A 14 16.58 -5.64 -2.44
C PRO A 14 16.02 -6.28 -3.70
N ASP A 15 15.35 -7.43 -3.59
CA ASP A 15 14.74 -8.11 -4.72
C ASP A 15 13.47 -7.44 -5.21
N GLU A 16 12.93 -6.49 -4.44
CA GLU A 16 11.70 -5.78 -4.75
C GLU A 16 11.94 -4.34 -5.19
N GLU A 17 13.18 -3.99 -5.54
CA GLU A 17 13.56 -2.62 -5.89
C GLU A 17 12.69 -2.05 -7.00
N ASP A 18 12.48 -2.80 -8.08
CA ASP A 18 11.66 -2.34 -9.21
C ASP A 18 10.22 -2.05 -8.79
N THR A 19 9.64 -2.93 -7.99
CA THR A 19 8.27 -2.77 -7.50
C THR A 19 8.16 -1.58 -6.54
N ILE A 20 9.14 -1.41 -5.66
CA ILE A 20 9.20 -0.28 -4.74
C ILE A 20 9.29 1.03 -5.52
N ASP A 21 10.12 1.09 -6.55
CA ASP A 21 10.24 2.26 -7.41
C ASP A 21 8.92 2.59 -8.11
N GLN A 22 8.21 1.59 -8.60
CA GLN A 22 6.89 1.79 -9.21
C GLN A 22 5.90 2.35 -8.20
N ILE A 23 5.91 1.85 -6.97
CA ILE A 23 5.03 2.33 -5.90
C ILE A 23 5.34 3.78 -5.56
N VAL A 24 6.62 4.11 -5.38
CA VAL A 24 7.06 5.48 -5.04
C VAL A 24 6.66 6.44 -6.16
N ASN A 25 6.93 6.08 -7.41
CA ASN A 25 6.57 6.92 -8.56
C ASN A 25 5.05 7.12 -8.64
N LEU A 26 4.28 6.08 -8.38
CA LEU A 26 2.82 6.16 -8.37
C LEU A 26 2.32 7.10 -7.28
N LEU A 27 2.89 7.03 -6.09
CA LEU A 27 2.55 7.92 -4.98
C LEU A 27 2.89 9.38 -5.31
N VAL A 28 4.07 9.62 -5.88
CA VAL A 28 4.49 10.97 -6.28
C VAL A 28 3.55 11.52 -7.34
N ASP A 29 3.26 10.75 -8.39
CA ASP A 29 2.37 11.16 -9.46
C ASP A 29 0.97 11.48 -8.94
N THR A 30 0.45 10.64 -8.06
CA THR A 30 -0.89 10.83 -7.48
C THR A 30 -0.95 12.07 -6.61
N CYS A 31 0.06 12.26 -5.74
CA CYS A 31 0.12 13.42 -4.86
C CYS A 31 0.38 14.72 -5.61
N SER A 32 0.98 14.64 -6.81
CA SER A 32 1.25 15.80 -7.66
C SER A 32 0.13 16.09 -8.65
N SER A 33 -0.89 15.25 -8.73
CA SER A 33 -1.99 15.42 -9.65
C SER A 33 -2.80 16.67 -9.32
N LYS A 34 -3.19 17.41 -10.36
CA LYS A 34 -4.03 18.60 -10.24
C LYS A 34 -5.51 18.29 -10.34
N ARG A 35 -5.87 17.04 -10.55
CA ARG A 35 -7.27 16.62 -10.63
C ARG A 35 -7.96 16.77 -9.29
N ARG A 36 -9.23 17.15 -9.29
CA ARG A 36 -10.03 17.26 -8.08
C ARG A 36 -10.48 15.91 -7.56
N MET A 37 -10.71 14.97 -8.48
CA MET A 37 -11.15 13.62 -8.17
C MET A 37 -10.17 12.62 -8.74
N LEU A 38 -9.93 11.55 -7.99
CA LEU A 38 -9.05 10.46 -8.39
C LEU A 38 -9.83 9.15 -8.28
N ARG A 39 -9.66 8.29 -9.28
CA ARG A 39 -10.32 6.98 -9.25
C ARG A 39 -9.45 6.00 -8.49
N VAL A 40 -9.97 5.52 -7.38
CA VAL A 40 -9.29 4.55 -6.51
C VAL A 40 -10.28 3.48 -6.10
N ALA A 41 -9.89 2.22 -6.27
CA ALA A 41 -10.72 1.06 -5.89
C ALA A 41 -12.10 1.06 -6.56
N GLY A 42 -12.18 1.56 -7.81
CA GLY A 42 -13.42 1.59 -8.57
C GLY A 42 -14.33 2.77 -8.28
N ASP A 43 -13.97 3.63 -7.34
CA ASP A 43 -14.76 4.81 -6.95
C ASP A 43 -13.97 6.09 -7.20
N ASP A 44 -14.70 7.17 -7.52
CA ASP A 44 -14.11 8.49 -7.59
C ASP A 44 -14.02 9.07 -6.17
N LYS A 45 -12.83 9.44 -5.75
CA LYS A 45 -12.56 9.97 -4.42
C LYS A 45 -11.93 11.37 -4.53
N PRO A 46 -12.23 12.27 -3.57
CA PRO A 46 -11.59 13.60 -3.57
C PRO A 46 -10.06 13.44 -3.51
N ALA A 47 -9.37 14.18 -4.36
CA ALA A 47 -7.91 14.11 -4.43
C ALA A 47 -7.25 14.46 -3.10
N GLU A 48 -7.83 15.38 -2.35
CA GLU A 48 -7.32 15.77 -1.02
C GLU A 48 -7.34 14.60 -0.04
N VAL A 49 -8.40 13.80 -0.07
CA VAL A 49 -8.52 12.62 0.79
C VAL A 49 -7.47 11.59 0.42
N VAL A 50 -7.31 11.34 -0.88
CA VAL A 50 -6.31 10.37 -1.37
C VAL A 50 -4.89 10.81 -1.00
N ARG A 51 -4.55 12.08 -1.25
CA ARG A 51 -3.24 12.63 -0.88
C ARG A 51 -2.99 12.55 0.61
N SER A 52 -3.99 12.91 1.43
CA SER A 52 -3.86 12.85 2.88
C SER A 52 -3.57 11.44 3.36
N ARG A 53 -4.27 10.45 2.83
CA ARG A 53 -4.03 9.04 3.18
C ARG A 53 -2.65 8.58 2.76
N PHE A 54 -2.20 8.95 1.55
CA PHE A 54 -0.89 8.54 1.04
C PHE A 54 0.25 9.17 1.84
N MET A 55 0.08 10.42 2.27
CA MET A 55 1.10 11.11 3.07
C MET A 55 1.27 10.48 4.46
N LYS A 56 0.26 9.80 4.97
CA LYS A 56 0.31 9.11 6.26
C LYS A 56 0.88 7.70 6.17
N LEU A 57 1.16 7.20 4.95
CA LEU A 57 1.71 5.87 4.79
C LEU A 57 3.14 5.80 5.33
N ASN A 58 3.43 4.72 6.03
CA ASN A 58 4.78 4.39 6.48
C ASN A 58 5.36 3.35 5.52
N ALA A 59 6.49 3.66 4.89
CA ALA A 59 7.09 2.78 3.89
C ALA A 59 7.46 1.42 4.47
N ASP A 60 8.04 1.40 5.66
CA ASP A 60 8.48 0.15 6.29
C ASP A 60 7.30 -0.76 6.67
N HIS A 61 6.15 -0.19 7.03
CA HIS A 61 4.98 -0.98 7.43
C HIS A 61 4.00 -1.18 6.29
N HIS A 62 3.52 -0.09 5.70
CA HIS A 62 2.42 -0.16 4.73
C HIS A 62 2.86 -0.65 3.36
N ILE A 63 3.97 -0.13 2.83
CA ILE A 63 4.47 -0.57 1.53
C ILE A 63 4.96 -2.00 1.61
N ARG A 64 5.65 -2.35 2.69
CA ARG A 64 6.08 -3.74 2.91
C ARG A 64 4.90 -4.69 2.96
N PHE A 65 3.80 -4.29 3.61
CA PHE A 65 2.58 -5.07 3.67
C PHE A 65 1.98 -5.28 2.27
N VAL A 66 1.94 -4.22 1.45
CA VAL A 66 1.44 -4.30 0.07
C VAL A 66 2.32 -5.25 -0.76
N LEU A 67 3.64 -5.18 -0.59
CA LEU A 67 4.56 -6.10 -1.27
C LEU A 67 4.28 -7.55 -0.87
N LYS A 68 4.05 -7.80 0.39
CA LYS A 68 3.70 -9.13 0.89
C LYS A 68 2.41 -9.64 0.26
N CYS A 69 1.37 -8.81 0.23
CA CYS A 69 0.09 -9.18 -0.37
C CYS A 69 0.24 -9.47 -1.86
N LEU A 70 1.05 -8.68 -2.56
CA LEU A 70 1.31 -8.88 -3.99
C LEU A 70 2.04 -10.21 -4.23
N ALA A 71 3.04 -10.52 -3.38
CA ALA A 71 3.80 -11.77 -3.49
C ALA A 71 2.93 -13.00 -3.21
N GLU A 72 1.96 -12.87 -2.31
CA GLU A 72 1.05 -13.96 -1.95
C GLU A 72 -0.12 -14.11 -2.91
N SER A 73 -0.31 -13.15 -3.82
CA SER A 73 -1.40 -13.20 -4.79
C SER A 73 -1.16 -14.32 -5.80
N THR A 74 -2.16 -15.19 -5.96
CA THR A 74 -2.09 -16.29 -6.92
C THR A 74 -2.72 -15.94 -8.26
N ALA A 75 -3.48 -14.85 -8.32
CA ALA A 75 -4.15 -14.41 -9.54
C ALA A 75 -3.31 -13.36 -10.26
N PRO A 76 -3.24 -13.40 -11.61
CA PRO A 76 -2.54 -12.37 -12.36
C PRO A 76 -3.22 -11.01 -12.16
N VAL A 77 -2.42 -9.97 -11.96
CA VAL A 77 -2.92 -8.60 -11.83
C VAL A 77 -2.99 -7.98 -13.22
N ARG A 78 -4.21 -7.66 -13.69
CA ARG A 78 -4.41 -7.11 -15.03
C ARG A 78 -3.99 -5.65 -15.16
N ASN A 79 -4.25 -4.87 -14.11
CA ASN A 79 -3.90 -3.45 -14.08
C ASN A 79 -3.15 -3.17 -12.80
N MET A 80 -1.83 -3.21 -12.88
CA MET A 80 -0.96 -3.05 -11.73
C MET A 80 -1.13 -1.68 -11.07
N LYS A 81 -1.27 -0.62 -11.87
CA LYS A 81 -1.45 0.74 -11.35
C LYS A 81 -2.72 0.84 -10.49
N GLN A 82 -3.85 0.34 -10.99
CA GLN A 82 -5.10 0.38 -10.24
C GLN A 82 -5.07 -0.52 -9.02
N TYR A 83 -4.44 -1.68 -9.14
CA TYR A 83 -4.23 -2.58 -8.01
C TYR A 83 -3.45 -1.89 -6.89
N LEU A 84 -2.31 -1.29 -7.24
CA LEU A 84 -1.44 -0.62 -6.26
C LEU A 84 -2.11 0.58 -5.64
N LEU A 85 -2.84 1.39 -6.42
CA LEU A 85 -3.60 2.52 -5.87
C LEU A 85 -4.61 2.06 -4.82
N ALA A 86 -5.38 1.02 -5.13
CA ALA A 86 -6.37 0.48 -4.20
C ALA A 86 -5.70 -0.12 -2.96
N ALA A 87 -4.64 -0.91 -3.15
CA ALA A 87 -3.94 -1.55 -2.06
C ALA A 87 -3.30 -0.54 -1.12
N LEU A 88 -2.66 0.50 -1.67
CA LEU A 88 -2.02 1.55 -0.86
C LEU A 88 -3.05 2.40 -0.13
N TYR A 89 -4.15 2.75 -0.81
CA TYR A 89 -5.21 3.54 -0.18
C TYR A 89 -5.82 2.81 1.02
N ASN A 90 -5.99 1.50 0.91
CA ASN A 90 -6.62 0.68 1.93
C ASN A 90 -5.61 0.03 2.90
N ALA A 91 -4.31 0.16 2.65
CA ALA A 91 -3.29 -0.55 3.41
C ALA A 91 -3.40 -0.36 4.94
N PRO A 92 -3.59 0.85 5.48
CA PRO A 92 -3.70 1.00 6.94
C PRO A 92 -4.87 0.20 7.52
N THR A 93 -6.01 0.22 6.86
CA THR A 93 -7.20 -0.52 7.32
C THR A 93 -7.03 -2.02 7.13
N THR A 94 -6.57 -2.44 5.96
CA THR A 94 -6.37 -3.86 5.64
C THR A 94 -5.34 -4.49 6.57
N MET A 95 -4.25 -3.79 6.82
CA MET A 95 -3.19 -4.25 7.72
C MET A 95 -3.70 -4.41 9.14
N GLN A 96 -4.51 -3.47 9.62
CA GLN A 96 -5.12 -3.53 10.94
C GLN A 96 -6.03 -4.76 11.06
N LEU A 97 -6.90 -4.97 10.07
CA LEU A 97 -7.80 -6.11 10.05
C LEU A 97 -7.05 -7.44 9.98
N TYR A 98 -5.99 -7.49 9.20
CA TYR A 98 -5.15 -8.69 9.07
C TYR A 98 -4.57 -9.10 10.43
N TYR A 99 -3.98 -8.15 11.16
CA TYR A 99 -3.38 -8.43 12.46
C TYR A 99 -4.43 -8.74 13.52
N GLN A 100 -5.59 -8.09 13.51
CA GLN A 100 -6.69 -8.43 14.40
C GLN A 100 -7.18 -9.86 14.17
N ASN A 101 -7.29 -10.25 12.91
CA ASN A 101 -7.75 -11.58 12.55
C ASN A 101 -6.76 -12.65 13.03
N GLN A 102 -5.45 -12.40 12.89
CA GLN A 102 -4.43 -13.30 13.40
C GLN A 102 -4.47 -13.41 14.91
N THR A 103 -4.61 -12.30 15.62
CA THR A 103 -4.72 -12.28 17.06
C THR A 103 -5.92 -13.08 17.54
N ASN A 104 -7.06 -12.89 16.92
CA ASN A 104 -8.28 -13.64 17.27
C ASN A 104 -8.10 -15.14 17.02
N HIS A 105 -7.45 -15.49 15.92
CA HIS A 105 -7.16 -16.89 15.59
C HIS A 105 -6.24 -17.53 16.64
N ASP A 106 -5.19 -16.84 17.03
CA ASP A 106 -4.25 -17.29 18.05
C ASP A 106 -4.94 -17.47 19.42
N LEU A 107 -5.81 -16.54 19.79
CA LEU A 107 -6.58 -16.64 21.02
C LEU A 107 -7.55 -17.83 20.99
N SER A 108 -8.17 -18.10 19.86
CA SER A 108 -9.06 -19.26 19.68
C SER A 108 -8.31 -20.58 19.83
N ASN A 109 -7.07 -20.63 19.37
CA ASN A 109 -6.24 -21.83 19.44
C ASN A 109 -5.71 -22.13 20.85
N ARG A 110 -5.77 -21.17 21.74
CA ARG A 110 -5.33 -21.36 23.13
C ARG A 110 -6.42 -21.99 24.01
N GLY A 111 -7.62 -22.01 23.52
CA GLY A 111 -8.74 -22.69 24.19
C GLY A 111 -8.68 -24.18 24.02
#